data_d4bbbf24cd080c91c88c627829ae6b81
#
_entry.id   d4bbbf24cd080c91c88c627829ae6b81
#
_cell.length_a   1.000
_cell.length_b   1.000
_cell.length_c   1.000
_cell.angle_alpha   90.00
_cell.angle_beta   90.00
_cell.angle_gamma   90.00
#
_symmetry.space_group_name_H-M   'P 1'
#
loop_
_entity.id
_entity.type
_entity.pdbx_description
1 polymer ?
#
loop_
_entity_poly.entity_id
_entity_poly.type
_entity_poly.pdbx_seq_one_letter_code
_entity_poly.pdbx_strand_id
1 'polypeptide(L)'
;MGIPDIRAILFDKDGTLFDFHRTWMPGYRTIAAEVSRGDAALAARMLAATGLDPITGKLDPVSALAAGSNSEIASLWAAVADVGAAEAIAERLDSWFGAPGAIIPVPVTDLAGLLGRLKTRGLRLGVATMDSHAAAIRSANEFAFHHHLDFIVGHDSGHGHKPGPGMMTAFCASVGIEPRHVAVVGDTPHDMGMARSGGAGLAIGVLTGASPRFELEALADHVLDSIGNLEVALGLA
;
A
#
# COMPACT_ATOMS: atom_id res chain seq x y z
N MET A 1 -13.49 -24.91 4.87
CA MET A 1 -14.18 -24.01 5.81
C MET A 1 -15.02 -23.05 4.99
N GLY A 2 -16.25 -22.73 5.43
CA GLY A 2 -17.06 -21.71 4.74
C GLY A 2 -16.46 -20.31 4.91
N ILE A 3 -16.72 -19.40 3.96
CA ILE A 3 -16.34 -17.99 4.07
C ILE A 3 -17.03 -17.40 5.31
N PRO A 4 -16.30 -16.68 6.19
CA PRO A 4 -16.92 -16.01 7.35
C PRO A 4 -18.01 -15.03 6.91
N ASP A 5 -18.95 -14.73 7.80
CA ASP A 5 -19.98 -13.68 7.59
C ASP A 5 -19.30 -12.29 7.59
N ILE A 6 -18.74 -11.90 6.46
CA ILE A 6 -18.07 -10.59 6.27
C ILE A 6 -19.11 -9.52 5.97
N ARG A 7 -19.07 -8.44 6.76
CA ARG A 7 -19.96 -7.26 6.69
C ARG A 7 -19.23 -5.96 6.42
N ALA A 8 -17.89 -5.97 6.55
CA ALA A 8 -17.06 -4.81 6.27
C ALA A 8 -15.73 -5.22 5.67
N ILE A 9 -15.14 -4.32 4.89
CA ILE A 9 -13.82 -4.52 4.29
C ILE A 9 -12.96 -3.28 4.58
N LEU A 10 -11.78 -3.50 5.15
CA LEU A 10 -10.77 -2.48 5.36
C LEU A 10 -9.62 -2.72 4.39
N PHE A 11 -9.43 -1.80 3.46
CA PHE A 11 -8.40 -1.87 2.43
C PHE A 11 -7.14 -1.11 2.87
N ASP A 12 -5.99 -1.64 2.55
CA ASP A 12 -4.81 -0.81 2.33
C ASP A 12 -4.95 -0.01 1.03
N LYS A 13 -4.07 1.00 0.81
CA LYS A 13 -4.10 1.87 -0.36
C LYS A 13 -3.04 1.49 -1.40
N ASP A 14 -1.76 1.66 -1.07
CA ASP A 14 -0.66 1.52 -2.01
C ASP A 14 -0.22 0.05 -2.11
N GLY A 15 -0.26 -0.52 -3.30
CA GLY A 15 -0.08 -1.96 -3.49
C GLY A 15 -1.38 -2.76 -3.42
N THR A 16 -2.49 -2.15 -3.01
CA THR A 16 -3.79 -2.80 -2.85
C THR A 16 -4.86 -2.18 -3.76
N LEU A 17 -5.22 -0.92 -3.56
CA LEU A 17 -6.11 -0.18 -4.46
C LEU A 17 -5.35 0.34 -5.68
N PHE A 18 -4.09 0.72 -5.49
CA PHE A 18 -3.19 1.20 -6.53
C PHE A 18 -2.00 0.26 -6.67
N ASP A 19 -1.63 -0.03 -7.91
CA ASP A 19 -0.46 -0.85 -8.24
C ASP A 19 0.81 -0.16 -7.76
N PHE A 20 1.55 -0.80 -6.85
CA PHE A 20 2.73 -0.22 -6.23
C PHE A 20 3.81 0.10 -7.25
N HIS A 21 4.16 -0.87 -8.11
CA HIS A 21 5.24 -0.72 -9.06
C HIS A 21 4.94 0.36 -10.11
N ARG A 22 3.71 0.40 -10.63
CA ARG A 22 3.31 1.37 -11.65
C ARG A 22 3.15 2.78 -11.07
N THR A 23 2.84 2.89 -9.79
CA THR A 23 2.65 4.18 -9.09
C THR A 23 3.99 4.78 -8.66
N TRP A 24 4.81 4.02 -7.94
CA TRP A 24 5.97 4.57 -7.23
C TRP A 24 7.29 4.45 -8.01
N MET A 25 7.51 3.34 -8.73
CA MET A 25 8.79 3.08 -9.39
C MET A 25 9.19 4.12 -10.45
N PRO A 26 8.29 4.76 -11.21
CA PRO A 26 8.67 5.85 -12.12
C PRO A 26 9.36 7.01 -11.40
N GLY A 27 8.84 7.41 -10.22
CA GLY A 27 9.43 8.45 -9.39
C GLY A 27 10.82 8.10 -8.89
N TYR A 28 10.99 6.94 -8.27
CA TYR A 28 12.28 6.47 -7.81
C TYR A 28 13.32 6.40 -8.94
N ARG A 29 12.95 5.93 -10.12
CA ARG A 29 13.85 5.90 -11.29
C ARG A 29 14.26 7.30 -11.75
N THR A 30 13.32 8.26 -11.74
CA THR A 30 13.58 9.65 -12.11
C THR A 30 14.58 10.28 -11.14
N ILE A 31 14.35 10.15 -9.84
CA ILE A 31 15.24 10.74 -8.83
C ILE A 31 16.61 10.05 -8.83
N ALA A 32 16.65 8.73 -8.99
CA ALA A 32 17.93 8.01 -9.10
C ALA A 32 18.75 8.49 -10.31
N ALA A 33 18.11 8.75 -11.45
CA ALA A 33 18.79 9.31 -12.62
C ALA A 33 19.30 10.74 -12.40
N GLU A 34 18.55 11.57 -11.67
CA GLU A 34 18.99 12.92 -11.30
C GLU A 34 20.17 12.90 -10.33
N VAL A 35 20.07 12.10 -9.24
CA VAL A 35 21.13 11.98 -8.24
C VAL A 35 22.42 11.41 -8.84
N SER A 36 22.30 10.44 -9.75
CA SER A 36 23.43 9.86 -10.48
C SER A 36 23.99 10.77 -11.60
N ARG A 37 23.38 11.97 -11.81
CA ARG A 37 23.75 12.92 -12.87
C ARG A 37 23.70 12.28 -14.29
N GLY A 38 22.77 11.36 -14.49
CA GLY A 38 22.56 10.65 -15.76
C GLY A 38 23.44 9.41 -15.94
N ASP A 39 24.27 9.03 -14.95
CA ASP A 39 24.97 7.75 -14.98
C ASP A 39 23.99 6.60 -14.73
N ALA A 40 23.57 5.92 -15.78
CA ALA A 40 22.60 4.84 -15.74
C ALA A 40 23.08 3.63 -14.91
N ALA A 41 24.41 3.35 -14.93
CA ALA A 41 24.97 2.24 -14.15
C ALA A 41 24.93 2.55 -12.65
N LEU A 42 25.24 3.79 -12.28
CA LEU A 42 25.14 4.25 -10.91
C LEU A 42 23.68 4.27 -10.44
N ALA A 43 22.74 4.81 -11.23
CA ALA A 43 21.32 4.80 -10.92
C ALA A 43 20.80 3.36 -10.67
N ALA A 44 21.19 2.41 -11.52
CA ALA A 44 20.82 1.00 -11.34
C ALA A 44 21.37 0.40 -10.05
N ARG A 45 22.62 0.73 -9.68
CA ARG A 45 23.21 0.28 -8.39
C ARG A 45 22.50 0.89 -7.18
N MET A 46 22.11 2.17 -7.25
CA MET A 46 21.34 2.85 -6.19
C MET A 46 19.98 2.17 -5.97
N LEU A 47 19.24 1.91 -7.05
CA LEU A 47 17.97 1.21 -6.99
C LEU A 47 18.11 -0.24 -6.47
N ALA A 48 19.17 -0.94 -6.89
CA ALA A 48 19.46 -2.29 -6.41
C ALA A 48 19.80 -2.31 -4.91
N ALA A 49 20.58 -1.33 -4.43
CA ALA A 49 20.93 -1.22 -3.01
C ALA A 49 19.71 -0.96 -2.11
N THR A 50 18.65 -0.44 -2.67
CA THR A 50 17.38 -0.18 -1.98
C THR A 50 16.30 -1.23 -2.28
N GLY A 51 16.67 -2.35 -2.91
CA GLY A 51 15.85 -3.55 -3.00
C GLY A 51 15.22 -3.86 -4.36
N LEU A 52 15.53 -3.09 -5.40
CA LEU A 52 15.08 -3.42 -6.75
C LEU A 52 15.99 -4.49 -7.38
N ASP A 53 15.47 -5.67 -7.65
CA ASP A 53 16.19 -6.69 -8.41
C ASP A 53 16.45 -6.21 -9.86
N PRO A 54 17.71 -6.03 -10.29
CA PRO A 54 18.02 -5.48 -11.61
C PRO A 54 17.69 -6.44 -12.78
N ILE A 55 17.50 -7.73 -12.50
CA ILE A 55 17.21 -8.76 -13.51
C ILE A 55 15.71 -8.93 -13.69
N THR A 56 14.99 -9.10 -12.59
CA THR A 56 13.55 -9.39 -12.61
C THR A 56 12.70 -8.12 -12.56
N GLY A 57 13.25 -6.99 -12.13
CA GLY A 57 12.53 -5.74 -11.88
C GLY A 57 11.60 -5.80 -10.67
N LYS A 58 11.66 -6.88 -9.89
CA LYS A 58 10.86 -7.04 -8.67
C LYS A 58 11.51 -6.31 -7.50
N LEU A 59 10.66 -5.90 -6.57
CA LEU A 59 11.08 -5.26 -5.33
C LEU A 59 11.18 -6.31 -4.22
N ASP A 60 12.20 -6.20 -3.37
CA ASP A 60 12.23 -6.92 -2.10
C ASP A 60 11.22 -6.25 -1.14
N PRO A 61 10.21 -6.98 -0.64
CA PRO A 61 9.12 -6.42 0.15
C PRO A 61 9.54 -5.83 1.50
N VAL A 62 10.69 -6.21 2.03
CA VAL A 62 11.24 -5.66 3.28
C VAL A 62 12.29 -4.58 3.03
N SER A 63 12.50 -4.19 1.78
CA SER A 63 13.49 -3.20 1.38
C SER A 63 13.07 -1.77 1.65
N ALA A 64 14.05 -0.86 1.58
CA ALA A 64 13.80 0.56 1.77
C ALA A 64 12.84 1.16 0.72
N LEU A 65 12.90 0.71 -0.53
CA LEU A 65 11.94 1.17 -1.56
C LEU A 65 10.51 0.69 -1.31
N ALA A 66 10.34 -0.47 -0.68
CA ALA A 66 9.01 -1.03 -0.43
C ALA A 66 8.36 -0.52 0.86
N ALA A 67 9.15 -0.34 1.93
CA ALA A 67 8.63 -0.09 3.27
C ALA A 67 9.44 0.94 4.08
N GLY A 68 10.56 1.43 3.55
CA GLY A 68 11.44 2.38 4.24
C GLY A 68 11.01 3.84 4.10
N SER A 69 11.73 4.70 4.82
CA SER A 69 11.59 6.15 4.70
C SER A 69 12.50 6.73 3.61
N ASN A 70 12.18 7.94 3.13
CA ASN A 70 13.05 8.67 2.21
C ASN A 70 14.46 8.89 2.78
N SER A 71 14.59 9.07 4.10
CA SER A 71 15.89 9.18 4.79
C SER A 71 16.69 7.88 4.72
N GLU A 72 16.05 6.73 4.86
CA GLU A 72 16.69 5.41 4.72
C GLU A 72 17.15 5.17 3.27
N ILE A 73 16.27 5.43 2.29
CA ILE A 73 16.62 5.37 0.87
C ILE A 73 17.81 6.26 0.56
N ALA A 74 17.79 7.52 1.03
CA ALA A 74 18.87 8.48 0.83
C ALA A 74 20.19 8.01 1.40
N SER A 75 20.17 7.42 2.60
CA SER A 75 21.37 6.89 3.26
C SER A 75 22.01 5.76 2.45
N LEU A 76 21.19 4.83 1.95
CA LEU A 76 21.66 3.73 1.10
C LEU A 76 22.18 4.22 -0.25
N TRP A 77 21.51 5.20 -0.87
CA TRP A 77 21.95 5.78 -2.13
C TRP A 77 23.28 6.57 -1.98
N ALA A 78 23.42 7.34 -0.92
CA ALA A 78 24.66 8.07 -0.62
C ALA A 78 25.85 7.12 -0.44
N ALA A 79 25.64 6.00 0.24
CA ALA A 79 26.68 4.98 0.45
C ALA A 79 27.14 4.32 -0.86
N VAL A 80 26.25 4.16 -1.83
CA VAL A 80 26.57 3.54 -3.13
C VAL A 80 27.18 4.53 -4.10
N ALA A 81 26.71 5.78 -4.06
CA ALA A 81 27.03 6.77 -5.08
C ALA A 81 28.32 7.54 -4.81
N ASP A 82 28.80 7.56 -3.56
CA ASP A 82 29.89 8.43 -3.11
C ASP A 82 29.69 9.91 -3.53
N VAL A 83 28.41 10.32 -3.61
CA VAL A 83 28.00 11.65 -4.06
C VAL A 83 27.06 12.29 -3.05
N GLY A 84 27.51 13.37 -2.43
CA GLY A 84 26.71 14.25 -1.61
C GLY A 84 26.36 13.70 -0.22
N ALA A 85 25.82 14.57 0.63
CA ALA A 85 25.29 14.20 1.92
C ALA A 85 23.94 13.47 1.75
N ALA A 86 23.68 12.44 2.53
CA ALA A 86 22.41 11.71 2.53
C ALA A 86 21.21 12.65 2.74
N GLU A 87 21.40 13.71 3.55
CA GLU A 87 20.39 14.73 3.81
C GLU A 87 19.92 15.44 2.52
N ALA A 88 20.83 15.79 1.61
CA ALA A 88 20.47 16.44 0.35
C ALA A 88 19.69 15.51 -0.58
N ILE A 89 19.98 14.20 -0.55
CA ILE A 89 19.21 13.19 -1.28
C ILE A 89 17.81 13.02 -0.66
N ALA A 90 17.71 12.99 0.67
CA ALA A 90 16.44 12.90 1.38
C ALA A 90 15.54 14.11 1.08
N GLU A 91 16.08 15.33 1.16
CA GLU A 91 15.39 16.56 0.80
C GLU A 91 14.89 16.52 -0.66
N ARG A 92 15.69 15.94 -1.57
CA ARG A 92 15.29 15.79 -2.97
C ARG A 92 14.14 14.80 -3.14
N LEU A 93 14.19 13.66 -2.45
CA LEU A 93 13.10 12.68 -2.41
C LEU A 93 11.82 13.31 -1.85
N ASP A 94 11.91 14.00 -0.71
CA ASP A 94 10.77 14.66 -0.07
C ASP A 94 10.16 15.74 -0.96
N SER A 95 11.01 16.57 -1.56
CA SER A 95 10.59 17.64 -2.48
C SER A 95 9.89 17.08 -3.72
N TRP A 96 10.43 16.00 -4.29
CA TRP A 96 9.88 15.38 -5.49
C TRP A 96 8.54 14.70 -5.18
N PHE A 97 8.50 13.84 -4.17
CA PHE A 97 7.27 13.12 -3.80
C PHE A 97 6.19 14.04 -3.19
N GLY A 98 6.58 15.17 -2.59
CA GLY A 98 5.66 16.19 -2.10
C GLY A 98 5.11 17.11 -3.18
N ALA A 99 5.70 17.12 -4.40
CA ALA A 99 5.25 17.99 -5.47
C ALA A 99 3.87 17.57 -6.02
N PRO A 100 2.94 18.50 -6.28
CA PRO A 100 1.65 18.17 -6.89
C PRO A 100 1.82 17.46 -8.23
N GLY A 101 1.17 16.28 -8.39
CA GLY A 101 1.22 15.50 -9.62
C GLY A 101 2.51 14.69 -9.85
N ALA A 102 3.44 14.67 -8.91
CA ALA A 102 4.66 13.88 -9.01
C ALA A 102 4.34 12.37 -8.98
N ILE A 103 3.41 11.97 -8.15
CA ILE A 103 2.90 10.60 -8.09
C ILE A 103 1.57 10.56 -8.84
N ILE A 104 1.48 9.69 -9.84
CA ILE A 104 0.24 9.40 -10.55
C ILE A 104 -0.18 7.99 -10.12
N PRO A 105 -1.13 7.87 -9.17
CA PRO A 105 -1.60 6.58 -8.72
C PRO A 105 -2.22 5.79 -9.89
N VAL A 106 -1.84 4.52 -10.02
CA VAL A 106 -2.37 3.64 -11.07
C VAL A 106 -3.32 2.64 -10.45
N PRO A 107 -4.64 2.77 -10.63
CA PRO A 107 -5.60 1.86 -10.01
C PRO A 107 -5.43 0.45 -10.58
N VAL A 108 -5.57 -0.57 -9.71
CA VAL A 108 -5.43 -1.98 -10.10
C VAL A 108 -6.64 -2.49 -10.88
N THR A 109 -7.77 -1.80 -10.76
CA THR A 109 -9.04 -2.08 -11.46
C THR A 109 -9.90 -0.81 -11.49
N ASP A 110 -11.11 -0.88 -12.05
CA ASP A 110 -12.15 0.15 -11.85
C ASP A 110 -12.57 0.19 -10.38
N LEU A 111 -11.95 1.07 -9.59
CA LEU A 111 -12.17 1.18 -8.14
C LEU A 111 -13.58 1.67 -7.83
N ALA A 112 -14.08 2.69 -8.55
CA ALA A 112 -15.42 3.23 -8.31
C ALA A 112 -16.50 2.16 -8.57
N GLY A 113 -16.36 1.42 -9.67
CA GLY A 113 -17.28 0.33 -10.00
C GLY A 113 -17.22 -0.81 -8.99
N LEU A 114 -16.02 -1.29 -8.62
CA LEU A 114 -15.86 -2.37 -7.64
C LEU A 114 -16.43 -1.98 -6.27
N LEU A 115 -16.00 -0.83 -5.72
CA LEU A 115 -16.43 -0.39 -4.39
C LEU A 115 -17.93 -0.09 -4.37
N GLY A 116 -18.49 0.47 -5.48
CA GLY A 116 -19.92 0.67 -5.65
C GLY A 116 -20.71 -0.65 -5.58
N ARG A 117 -20.24 -1.71 -6.25
CA ARG A 117 -20.89 -3.04 -6.17
C ARG A 117 -20.81 -3.63 -4.76
N LEU A 118 -19.67 -3.51 -4.07
CA LEU A 118 -19.54 -3.96 -2.67
C LEU A 118 -20.50 -3.19 -1.74
N LYS A 119 -20.66 -1.89 -1.93
CA LYS A 119 -21.64 -1.07 -1.18
C LYS A 119 -23.08 -1.50 -1.42
N THR A 120 -23.46 -1.80 -2.66
CA THR A 120 -24.85 -2.27 -2.98
C THR A 120 -25.18 -3.61 -2.35
N ARG A 121 -24.17 -4.40 -1.97
CA ARG A 121 -24.31 -5.65 -1.19
C ARG A 121 -24.36 -5.41 0.33
N GLY A 122 -24.40 -4.16 0.76
CA GLY A 122 -24.52 -3.76 2.17
C GLY A 122 -23.21 -3.76 2.96
N LEU A 123 -22.06 -3.94 2.31
CA LEU A 123 -20.77 -3.92 2.98
C LEU A 123 -20.37 -2.50 3.41
N ARG A 124 -19.77 -2.36 4.60
CA ARG A 124 -19.06 -1.15 5.02
C ARG A 124 -17.63 -1.19 4.50
N LEU A 125 -17.16 -0.06 3.96
CA LEU A 125 -15.85 0.00 3.33
C LEU A 125 -14.99 1.07 3.98
N GLY A 126 -13.72 0.74 4.24
CA GLY A 126 -12.76 1.68 4.77
C GLY A 126 -11.39 1.55 4.12
N VAL A 127 -10.58 2.60 4.28
CA VAL A 127 -9.17 2.63 3.89
C VAL A 127 -8.32 2.93 5.12
N ALA A 128 -7.26 2.12 5.32
CA ALA A 128 -6.22 2.33 6.30
C ALA A 128 -4.86 2.29 5.60
N THR A 129 -4.11 3.39 5.62
CA THR A 129 -2.85 3.52 4.87
C THR A 129 -1.72 4.07 5.72
N MET A 130 -0.48 3.73 5.35
CA MET A 130 0.73 4.36 5.89
C MET A 130 1.07 5.68 5.19
N ASP A 131 0.28 6.11 4.20
CA ASP A 131 0.31 7.47 3.67
C ASP A 131 -0.47 8.43 4.59
N SER A 132 -0.42 9.74 4.34
CA SER A 132 -1.18 10.72 5.11
C SER A 132 -2.69 10.63 4.81
N HIS A 133 -3.50 10.96 5.81
CA HIS A 133 -4.95 11.05 5.65
C HIS A 133 -5.36 11.96 4.47
N ALA A 134 -4.71 13.12 4.35
CA ALA A 134 -4.97 14.06 3.26
C ALA A 134 -4.67 13.46 1.88
N ALA A 135 -3.59 12.68 1.74
CA ALA A 135 -3.25 12.01 0.49
C ALA A 135 -4.26 10.90 0.15
N ALA A 136 -4.70 10.13 1.14
CA ALA A 136 -5.73 9.11 0.94
C ALA A 136 -7.06 9.71 0.45
N ILE A 137 -7.50 10.83 1.03
CA ILE A 137 -8.70 11.56 0.58
C ILE A 137 -8.52 12.09 -0.86
N ARG A 138 -7.36 12.67 -1.18
CA ARG A 138 -7.10 13.17 -2.55
C ARG A 138 -7.24 12.05 -3.57
N SER A 139 -6.58 10.92 -3.34
CA SER A 139 -6.65 9.75 -4.25
C SER A 139 -8.09 9.23 -4.38
N ALA A 140 -8.84 9.13 -3.28
CA ALA A 140 -10.22 8.66 -3.28
C ALA A 140 -11.14 9.58 -4.09
N ASN A 141 -10.93 10.89 -4.05
CA ASN A 141 -11.68 11.87 -4.84
C ASN A 141 -11.26 11.84 -6.32
N GLU A 142 -9.97 11.80 -6.60
CA GLU A 142 -9.42 11.78 -7.97
C GLU A 142 -9.95 10.59 -8.77
N PHE A 143 -10.03 9.41 -8.13
CA PHE A 143 -10.54 8.19 -8.74
C PHE A 143 -12.02 7.92 -8.44
N ALA A 144 -12.77 8.93 -7.99
CA ALA A 144 -14.21 8.94 -7.83
C ALA A 144 -14.79 7.82 -6.94
N PHE A 145 -14.04 7.33 -5.95
CA PHE A 145 -14.54 6.30 -5.04
C PHE A 145 -14.72 6.77 -3.58
N HIS A 146 -14.39 8.02 -3.26
CA HIS A 146 -14.52 8.57 -1.90
C HIS A 146 -15.93 8.38 -1.31
N HIS A 147 -16.96 8.61 -2.11
CA HIS A 147 -18.37 8.50 -1.68
C HIS A 147 -18.83 7.06 -1.37
N HIS A 148 -18.04 6.05 -1.71
CA HIS A 148 -18.28 4.65 -1.33
C HIS A 148 -17.65 4.28 0.01
N LEU A 149 -16.77 5.12 0.56
CA LEU A 149 -16.07 4.84 1.81
C LEU A 149 -16.82 5.37 3.03
N ASP A 150 -16.91 4.53 4.06
CA ASP A 150 -17.44 4.90 5.38
C ASP A 150 -16.34 5.40 6.31
N PHE A 151 -15.05 5.14 5.98
CA PHE A 151 -13.91 5.43 6.83
C PHE A 151 -12.62 5.57 6.03
N ILE A 152 -11.78 6.54 6.40
CA ILE A 152 -10.43 6.72 5.84
C ILE A 152 -9.51 7.13 6.98
N VAL A 153 -8.35 6.49 7.11
CA VAL A 153 -7.27 6.88 8.03
C VAL A 153 -5.91 6.76 7.38
N GLY A 154 -5.04 7.71 7.69
CA GLY A 154 -3.62 7.69 7.39
C GLY A 154 -2.78 7.49 8.64
N HIS A 155 -1.45 7.42 8.48
CA HIS A 155 -0.52 7.30 9.60
C HIS A 155 -0.62 8.44 10.60
N ASP A 156 -1.08 9.61 10.17
CA ASP A 156 -1.22 10.86 10.91
C ASP A 156 -2.57 11.02 11.62
N SER A 157 -3.47 10.01 11.53
CA SER A 157 -4.82 10.07 12.10
C SER A 157 -4.91 9.73 13.60
N GLY A 158 -3.78 9.45 14.27
CA GLY A 158 -3.74 9.23 15.73
C GLY A 158 -4.15 7.82 16.19
N HIS A 159 -4.27 6.86 15.24
CA HIS A 159 -4.66 5.48 15.56
C HIS A 159 -3.47 4.50 15.59
N GLY A 160 -2.23 5.01 15.61
CA GLY A 160 -1.01 4.20 15.52
C GLY A 160 -0.74 3.71 14.09
N HIS A 161 0.16 2.72 13.98
CA HIS A 161 0.65 2.23 12.70
C HIS A 161 0.42 0.73 12.56
N LYS A 162 0.32 0.24 11.33
CA LYS A 162 0.41 -1.19 11.02
C LYS A 162 1.79 -1.73 11.43
N PRO A 163 1.92 -2.91 12.00
CA PRO A 163 0.93 -3.99 12.14
C PRO A 163 0.06 -3.93 13.40
N GLY A 164 0.07 -2.83 14.14
CA GLY A 164 -0.80 -2.65 15.31
C GLY A 164 -2.28 -2.56 14.95
N PRO A 165 -3.18 -2.89 15.90
CA PRO A 165 -4.62 -3.01 15.63
C PRO A 165 -5.38 -1.69 15.53
N GLY A 166 -4.73 -0.55 15.84
CA GLY A 166 -5.43 0.71 16.13
C GLY A 166 -6.29 1.24 14.99
N MET A 167 -5.79 1.22 13.74
CA MET A 167 -6.57 1.67 12.57
C MET A 167 -7.80 0.78 12.33
N MET A 168 -7.65 -0.54 12.49
CA MET A 168 -8.76 -1.49 12.36
C MET A 168 -9.78 -1.31 13.49
N THR A 169 -9.31 -1.14 14.72
CA THR A 169 -10.19 -0.87 15.89
C THR A 169 -11.01 0.40 15.66
N ALA A 170 -10.39 1.47 15.17
CA ALA A 170 -11.08 2.71 14.84
C ALA A 170 -12.12 2.52 13.73
N PHE A 171 -11.79 1.76 12.69
CA PHE A 171 -12.76 1.40 11.64
C PHE A 171 -13.97 0.65 12.21
N CYS A 172 -13.74 -0.42 12.99
CA CYS A 172 -14.81 -1.21 13.61
C CYS A 172 -15.73 -0.34 14.45
N ALA A 173 -15.16 0.57 15.26
CA ALA A 173 -15.91 1.50 16.09
C ALA A 173 -16.76 2.47 15.25
N SER A 174 -16.20 3.00 14.15
CA SER A 174 -16.89 3.98 13.31
C SER A 174 -18.08 3.38 12.55
N VAL A 175 -17.97 2.11 12.12
CA VAL A 175 -19.04 1.45 11.35
C VAL A 175 -19.96 0.57 12.20
N GLY A 176 -19.66 0.37 13.48
CA GLY A 176 -20.46 -0.45 14.40
C GLY A 176 -20.43 -1.95 14.07
N ILE A 177 -19.30 -2.46 13.56
CA ILE A 177 -19.14 -3.87 13.17
C ILE A 177 -18.03 -4.50 13.99
N GLU A 178 -18.29 -5.71 14.51
CA GLU A 178 -17.29 -6.46 15.28
C GLU A 178 -16.13 -6.93 14.38
N PRO A 179 -14.88 -6.97 14.88
CA PRO A 179 -13.70 -7.36 14.13
C PRO A 179 -13.83 -8.67 13.35
N ARG A 180 -14.45 -9.69 13.93
CA ARG A 180 -14.66 -11.00 13.28
C ARG A 180 -15.51 -10.95 12.00
N HIS A 181 -16.21 -9.85 11.75
CA HIS A 181 -17.00 -9.60 10.52
C HIS A 181 -16.30 -8.66 9.54
N VAL A 182 -15.01 -8.36 9.78
CA VAL A 182 -14.19 -7.51 8.91
C VAL A 182 -13.22 -8.37 8.13
N ALA A 183 -13.14 -8.13 6.82
CA ALA A 183 -12.01 -8.56 6.00
C ALA A 183 -11.00 -7.43 5.91
N VAL A 184 -9.73 -7.70 6.17
CA VAL A 184 -8.61 -6.79 5.88
C VAL A 184 -7.97 -7.23 4.58
N VAL A 185 -7.77 -6.30 3.66
CA VAL A 185 -7.13 -6.55 2.36
C VAL A 185 -5.90 -5.68 2.24
N GLY A 186 -4.74 -6.29 1.98
CA GLY A 186 -3.46 -5.59 1.89
C GLY A 186 -2.42 -6.41 1.13
N ASP A 187 -1.27 -5.81 0.85
CA ASP A 187 -0.19 -6.43 0.07
C ASP A 187 1.08 -6.71 0.90
N THR A 188 1.07 -6.37 2.20
CA THR A 188 2.24 -6.48 3.06
C THR A 188 2.01 -7.33 4.31
N PRO A 189 3.08 -7.86 4.94
CA PRO A 189 3.02 -8.46 6.27
C PRO A 189 2.45 -7.53 7.35
N HIS A 190 2.61 -6.21 7.20
CA HIS A 190 2.07 -5.22 8.13
C HIS A 190 0.53 -5.19 8.09
N ASP A 191 -0.08 -5.35 6.92
CA ASP A 191 -1.53 -5.44 6.75
C ASP A 191 -2.07 -6.72 7.39
N MET A 192 -1.42 -7.83 7.13
CA MET A 192 -1.76 -9.12 7.72
C MET A 192 -1.60 -9.08 9.24
N GLY A 193 -0.53 -8.44 9.73
CA GLY A 193 -0.31 -8.19 11.15
C GLY A 193 -1.42 -7.35 11.79
N MET A 194 -1.87 -6.28 11.13
CA MET A 194 -3.02 -5.46 11.57
C MET A 194 -4.31 -6.30 11.60
N ALA A 195 -4.55 -7.13 10.60
CA ALA A 195 -5.70 -8.03 10.57
C ALA A 195 -5.69 -8.98 11.78
N ARG A 196 -4.57 -9.64 12.04
CA ARG A 196 -4.44 -10.61 13.16
C ARG A 196 -4.52 -9.93 14.51
N SER A 197 -3.77 -8.86 14.74
CA SER A 197 -3.78 -8.13 16.01
C SER A 197 -5.12 -7.46 16.30
N GLY A 198 -5.84 -7.02 15.26
CA GLY A 198 -7.18 -6.43 15.35
C GLY A 198 -8.31 -7.44 15.47
N GLY A 199 -8.06 -8.75 15.28
CA GLY A 199 -9.06 -9.80 15.36
C GLY A 199 -9.98 -9.88 14.14
N ALA A 200 -9.49 -9.50 12.95
CA ALA A 200 -10.23 -9.62 11.69
C ALA A 200 -10.70 -11.05 11.44
N GLY A 201 -11.91 -11.19 10.91
CA GLY A 201 -12.45 -12.50 10.52
C GLY A 201 -11.79 -13.08 9.28
N LEU A 202 -11.17 -12.22 8.45
CA LEU A 202 -10.49 -12.64 7.23
C LEU A 202 -9.33 -11.70 6.91
N ALA A 203 -8.17 -12.26 6.60
CA ALA A 203 -7.01 -11.54 6.10
C ALA A 203 -6.74 -11.96 4.65
N ILE A 204 -6.76 -11.02 3.72
CA ILE A 204 -6.59 -11.26 2.29
C ILE A 204 -5.35 -10.53 1.79
N GLY A 205 -4.39 -11.29 1.29
CA GLY A 205 -3.22 -10.74 0.60
C GLY A 205 -3.51 -10.48 -0.88
N VAL A 206 -2.92 -9.42 -1.46
CA VAL A 206 -2.97 -9.16 -2.91
C VAL A 206 -1.57 -8.99 -3.49
N LEU A 207 -1.38 -9.39 -4.76
CA LEU A 207 -0.07 -9.41 -5.42
C LEU A 207 0.20 -8.17 -6.28
N THR A 208 -0.57 -7.11 -6.09
CA THR A 208 -0.40 -5.82 -6.77
C THR A 208 0.58 -4.88 -6.07
N GLY A 209 1.15 -5.34 -4.96
CA GLY A 209 2.11 -4.62 -4.13
C GLY A 209 3.52 -5.20 -4.13
N ALA A 210 4.22 -4.98 -3.02
CA ALA A 210 5.64 -5.32 -2.90
C ALA A 210 5.88 -6.78 -2.49
N SER A 211 4.98 -7.41 -1.71
CA SER A 211 5.24 -8.74 -1.13
C SER A 211 5.03 -9.88 -2.11
N PRO A 212 5.94 -10.86 -2.14
CA PRO A 212 5.77 -12.05 -2.96
C PRO A 212 4.69 -12.98 -2.38
N ARG A 213 4.12 -13.83 -3.24
CA ARG A 213 3.04 -14.76 -2.88
C ARG A 213 3.36 -15.62 -1.66
N PHE A 214 4.57 -16.21 -1.58
CA PHE A 214 4.93 -17.14 -0.51
C PHE A 214 4.93 -16.48 0.88
N GLU A 215 5.24 -15.20 0.95
CA GLU A 215 5.24 -14.43 2.21
C GLU A 215 3.81 -14.15 2.68
N LEU A 216 2.95 -13.74 1.76
CA LEU A 216 1.54 -13.50 2.07
C LEU A 216 0.79 -14.79 2.39
N GLU A 217 1.07 -15.91 1.69
CA GLU A 217 0.47 -17.22 1.96
C GLU A 217 0.78 -17.75 3.38
N ALA A 218 1.90 -17.32 3.98
CA ALA A 218 2.23 -17.66 5.35
C ALA A 218 1.39 -16.91 6.41
N LEU A 219 0.76 -15.78 6.04
CA LEU A 219 0.13 -14.83 6.96
C LEU A 219 -1.36 -14.62 6.69
N ALA A 220 -1.76 -14.67 5.42
CA ALA A 220 -3.14 -14.43 4.96
C ALA A 220 -3.97 -15.72 4.95
N ASP A 221 -5.29 -15.59 5.00
CA ASP A 221 -6.22 -16.71 4.78
C ASP A 221 -6.39 -17.00 3.28
N HIS A 222 -6.30 -15.95 2.45
CA HIS A 222 -6.32 -16.03 0.98
C HIS A 222 -5.32 -15.07 0.37
N VAL A 223 -4.75 -15.45 -0.78
CA VAL A 223 -3.90 -14.58 -1.59
C VAL A 223 -4.47 -14.50 -3.01
N LEU A 224 -4.80 -13.29 -3.44
CA LEU A 224 -5.39 -12.98 -4.74
C LEU A 224 -4.37 -12.27 -5.63
N ASP A 225 -4.53 -12.37 -6.94
CA ASP A 225 -3.69 -11.61 -7.87
C ASP A 225 -3.95 -10.10 -7.78
N SER A 226 -5.22 -9.70 -7.53
CA SER A 226 -5.62 -8.33 -7.24
C SER A 226 -6.99 -8.29 -6.55
N ILE A 227 -7.39 -7.11 -6.05
CA ILE A 227 -8.75 -6.90 -5.54
C ILE A 227 -9.85 -7.07 -6.60
N GLY A 228 -9.50 -7.10 -7.89
CA GLY A 228 -10.43 -7.44 -8.96
C GLY A 228 -11.05 -8.83 -8.82
N ASN A 229 -10.39 -9.73 -8.07
CA ASN A 229 -10.87 -11.07 -7.77
C ASN A 229 -11.67 -11.17 -6.45
N LEU A 230 -11.85 -10.04 -5.74
CA LEU A 230 -12.36 -10.02 -4.37
C LEU A 230 -13.82 -10.51 -4.28
N GLU A 231 -14.69 -10.13 -5.23
CA GLU A 231 -16.09 -10.54 -5.23
C GLU A 231 -16.23 -12.07 -5.33
N VAL A 232 -15.41 -12.71 -6.17
CA VAL A 232 -15.38 -14.17 -6.30
C VAL A 232 -14.86 -14.81 -5.01
N ALA A 233 -13.76 -14.27 -4.45
CA ALA A 233 -13.14 -14.79 -3.23
C ALA A 233 -14.07 -14.70 -2.01
N LEU A 234 -14.95 -13.71 -1.96
CA LEU A 234 -15.96 -13.55 -0.90
C LEU A 234 -17.31 -14.24 -1.20
N GLY A 235 -17.41 -15.00 -2.31
CA GLY A 235 -18.65 -15.67 -2.70
C GLY A 235 -19.77 -14.68 -3.06
N LEU A 236 -19.43 -13.51 -3.54
CA LEU A 236 -20.35 -12.42 -3.90
C LEU A 236 -20.59 -12.32 -5.41
N ALA A 237 -19.91 -13.11 -6.22
CA ALA A 237 -20.07 -13.11 -7.69
C ALA A 237 -21.32 -13.84 -8.15
#